data_2e670bb0adc6217247efb46003f40407
#
_entry.id   2e670bb0adc6217247efb46003f40407
#
_cell.length_a   1.000
_cell.length_b   1.000
_cell.length_c   1.000
_cell.angle_alpha   90.00
_cell.angle_beta   90.00
_cell.angle_gamma   90.00
#
_symmetry.space_group_name_H-M   'P 1'
#
loop_
_entity.id
_entity.type
_entity.pdbx_description
1 polymer ?
#
loop_
_entity_poly.entity_id
_entity_poly.type
_entity_poly.pdbx_seq_one_letter_code
_entity_poly.pdbx_strand_id
1 'polypeptide(L)'
;MEFSKLSAPTLKELFIEQLENLILSGKLSIGEKLPSERELADSMQVSRSVVNAGLAEIADKGFLEILPRSGTYVADYRKKGKLDTLVSIMKFNGGTLPDADILSILQIRKVLTVLALELAIPRITDDEIKQLFNCSAKLDEENESVNAAELVFEFDHLLCIFSGNTLLPLIFYSFKAPNTTLFERFFRLYGYDAMRKRTEAICIAIRSRDFASAKNIIVNSIDETISGSTKIYR
;
A
#
# COMPACT_ATOMS: atom_id res chain seq x y z
N MET A 1 30.74 11.54 -0.14
CA MET A 1 30.11 10.39 -0.84
C MET A 1 29.81 9.34 0.22
N GLU A 2 28.53 9.12 0.56
CA GLU A 2 28.13 7.99 1.41
C GLU A 2 27.78 6.82 0.52
N PHE A 3 28.45 5.69 0.73
CA PHE A 3 28.12 4.44 0.05
C PHE A 3 27.10 3.69 0.91
N SER A 4 25.93 3.41 0.37
CA SER A 4 24.94 2.54 1.02
C SER A 4 25.44 1.10 1.02
N LYS A 5 25.20 0.39 2.13
CA LYS A 5 25.56 -1.04 2.25
C LYS A 5 24.75 -1.85 1.24
N LEU A 6 25.42 -2.52 0.31
CA LEU A 6 24.78 -3.47 -0.61
C LEU A 6 24.49 -4.77 0.15
N SER A 7 23.23 -5.20 0.19
CA SER A 7 22.82 -6.52 0.67
C SER A 7 22.27 -7.34 -0.48
N ALA A 8 22.85 -8.52 -0.72
CA ALA A 8 22.28 -9.47 -1.66
C ALA A 8 21.03 -10.14 -1.05
N PRO A 9 20.01 -10.49 -1.86
CA PRO A 9 18.87 -11.26 -1.38
C PRO A 9 19.31 -12.59 -0.77
N THR A 10 18.65 -13.00 0.30
CA THR A 10 18.87 -14.31 0.90
C THR A 10 18.26 -15.42 0.02
N LEU A 11 18.73 -16.66 0.17
CA LEU A 11 18.14 -17.81 -0.52
C LEU A 11 16.65 -17.98 -0.21
N LYS A 12 16.21 -17.60 1.00
CA LYS A 12 14.79 -17.61 1.38
C LYS A 12 13.99 -16.58 0.58
N GLU A 13 14.49 -15.38 0.45
CA GLU A 13 13.83 -14.32 -0.34
C GLU A 13 13.75 -14.69 -1.82
N LEU A 14 14.81 -15.24 -2.39
CA LEU A 14 14.82 -15.73 -3.78
C LEU A 14 13.84 -16.90 -3.99
N PHE A 15 13.75 -17.83 -3.01
CA PHE A 15 12.79 -18.93 -3.04
C PHE A 15 11.34 -18.40 -3.04
N ILE A 16 11.04 -17.45 -2.15
CA ILE A 16 9.71 -16.83 -2.04
C ILE A 16 9.37 -16.12 -3.35
N GLU A 17 10.25 -15.27 -3.85
CA GLU A 17 10.04 -14.53 -5.10
C GLU A 17 9.80 -15.46 -6.29
N GLN A 18 10.57 -16.51 -6.43
CA GLN A 18 10.40 -17.47 -7.53
C GLN A 18 9.05 -18.20 -7.44
N LEU A 19 8.63 -18.61 -6.25
CA LEU A 19 7.37 -19.34 -6.09
C LEU A 19 6.15 -18.42 -6.27
N GLU A 20 6.21 -17.19 -5.73
CA GLU A 20 5.19 -16.16 -5.97
C GLU A 20 5.06 -15.83 -7.47
N ASN A 21 6.18 -15.73 -8.19
CA ASN A 21 6.19 -15.50 -9.62
C ASN A 21 5.53 -16.64 -10.41
N LEU A 22 5.74 -17.89 -10.00
CA LEU A 22 5.09 -19.05 -10.62
C LEU A 22 3.56 -19.04 -10.41
N ILE A 23 3.11 -18.64 -9.22
CA ILE A 23 1.68 -18.52 -8.88
C ILE A 23 1.05 -17.35 -9.64
N LEU A 24 1.66 -16.17 -9.58
CA LEU A 24 1.13 -14.95 -10.17
C LEU A 24 1.14 -14.97 -11.70
N SER A 25 2.12 -15.65 -12.32
CA SER A 25 2.15 -15.89 -13.77
C SER A 25 1.17 -16.95 -14.25
N GLY A 26 0.49 -17.66 -13.33
CA GLY A 26 -0.44 -18.75 -13.66
C GLY A 26 0.24 -20.07 -14.06
N LYS A 27 1.56 -20.18 -13.92
CA LYS A 27 2.29 -21.45 -14.14
C LYS A 27 1.97 -22.49 -13.07
N LEU A 28 1.61 -22.05 -11.86
CA LEU A 28 1.01 -22.85 -10.81
C LEU A 28 -0.45 -22.40 -10.66
N SER A 29 -1.37 -23.31 -10.87
CA SER A 29 -2.81 -23.03 -10.86
C SER A 29 -3.38 -23.06 -9.44
N ILE A 30 -4.42 -22.28 -9.17
CA ILE A 30 -5.16 -22.34 -7.90
C ILE A 30 -5.67 -23.78 -7.68
N GLY A 31 -5.44 -24.32 -6.48
CA GLY A 31 -5.77 -25.68 -6.10
C GLY A 31 -4.69 -26.71 -6.48
N GLU A 32 -3.67 -26.33 -7.23
CA GLU A 32 -2.58 -27.23 -7.60
C GLU A 32 -1.74 -27.59 -6.37
N LYS A 33 -1.38 -28.88 -6.30
CA LYS A 33 -0.51 -29.40 -5.24
C LYS A 33 0.94 -29.15 -5.59
N LEU A 34 1.69 -28.54 -4.68
CA LEU A 34 3.13 -28.37 -4.84
C LEU A 34 3.88 -29.68 -4.66
N PRO A 35 5.08 -29.80 -5.25
CA PRO A 35 6.03 -30.86 -4.92
C PRO A 35 6.33 -30.87 -3.41
N SER A 36 6.78 -31.99 -2.90
CA SER A 36 7.16 -32.12 -1.48
C SER A 36 8.33 -31.16 -1.14
N GLU A 37 8.44 -30.78 0.13
CA GLU A 37 9.55 -29.94 0.62
C GLU A 37 10.93 -30.49 0.23
N ARG A 38 11.07 -31.86 0.16
CA ARG A 38 12.29 -32.49 -0.29
C ARG A 38 12.54 -32.24 -1.77
N GLU A 39 11.53 -32.47 -2.61
CA GLU A 39 11.64 -32.26 -4.06
C GLU A 39 11.91 -30.79 -4.39
N LEU A 40 11.26 -29.84 -3.67
CA LEU A 40 11.53 -28.41 -3.81
C LEU A 40 12.98 -28.06 -3.40
N ALA A 41 13.46 -28.60 -2.27
CA ALA A 41 14.82 -28.40 -1.80
C ALA A 41 15.86 -28.92 -2.81
N ASP A 42 15.63 -30.13 -3.32
CA ASP A 42 16.51 -30.77 -4.30
C ASP A 42 16.49 -30.01 -5.65
N SER A 43 15.31 -29.62 -6.15
CA SER A 43 15.17 -28.92 -7.44
C SER A 43 15.69 -27.49 -7.44
N MET A 44 15.55 -26.77 -6.32
CA MET A 44 16.00 -25.38 -6.20
C MET A 44 17.38 -25.25 -5.54
N GLN A 45 18.01 -26.39 -5.19
CA GLN A 45 19.33 -26.47 -4.56
C GLN A 45 19.46 -25.60 -3.28
N VAL A 46 18.43 -25.66 -2.44
CA VAL A 46 18.38 -24.97 -1.15
C VAL A 46 18.17 -25.97 -0.01
N SER A 47 18.43 -25.56 1.23
CA SER A 47 18.15 -26.40 2.39
C SER A 47 16.64 -26.55 2.64
N ARG A 48 16.21 -27.65 3.25
CA ARG A 48 14.81 -27.86 3.65
C ARG A 48 14.35 -26.79 4.64
N SER A 49 15.24 -26.24 5.48
CA SER A 49 14.89 -25.16 6.39
C SER A 49 14.52 -23.87 5.63
N VAL A 50 15.19 -23.57 4.51
CA VAL A 50 14.86 -22.45 3.62
C VAL A 50 13.50 -22.66 2.98
N VAL A 51 13.24 -23.90 2.46
CA VAL A 51 11.94 -24.25 1.87
C VAL A 51 10.82 -24.10 2.89
N ASN A 52 10.95 -24.70 4.08
CA ASN A 52 9.90 -24.64 5.11
C ASN A 52 9.61 -23.21 5.56
N ALA A 53 10.66 -22.40 5.80
CA ALA A 53 10.50 -21.01 6.18
C ALA A 53 9.85 -20.19 5.04
N GLY A 54 10.23 -20.45 3.78
CA GLY A 54 9.62 -19.81 2.62
C GLY A 54 8.16 -20.19 2.40
N LEU A 55 7.83 -21.48 2.45
CA LEU A 55 6.45 -21.97 2.31
C LEU A 55 5.53 -21.42 3.42
N ALA A 56 6.03 -21.35 4.67
CA ALA A 56 5.28 -20.78 5.77
C ALA A 56 4.97 -19.30 5.54
N GLU A 57 5.95 -18.51 5.05
CA GLU A 57 5.77 -17.08 4.74
C GLU A 57 4.80 -16.88 3.58
N ILE A 58 4.92 -17.65 2.49
CA ILE A 58 4.01 -17.58 1.34
C ILE A 58 2.58 -18.00 1.74
N ALA A 59 2.45 -18.99 2.65
CA ALA A 59 1.15 -19.37 3.21
C ALA A 59 0.57 -18.28 4.11
N ASP A 60 1.40 -17.60 4.91
CA ASP A 60 0.95 -16.45 5.72
C ASP A 60 0.46 -15.29 4.86
N LYS A 61 1.08 -15.03 3.72
CA LYS A 61 0.60 -14.09 2.71
C LYS A 61 -0.68 -14.53 1.99
N GLY A 62 -1.15 -15.78 2.18
CA GLY A 62 -2.39 -16.29 1.60
C GLY A 62 -2.27 -16.86 0.19
N PHE A 63 -1.06 -17.04 -0.34
CA PHE A 63 -0.84 -17.69 -1.63
C PHE A 63 -0.87 -19.21 -1.57
N LEU A 64 -0.58 -19.80 -0.39
CA LEU A 64 -0.55 -21.25 -0.19
C LEU A 64 -1.44 -21.67 0.97
N GLU A 65 -1.88 -22.91 0.93
CA GLU A 65 -2.56 -23.61 2.01
C GLU A 65 -1.78 -24.89 2.35
N ILE A 66 -1.27 -24.95 3.58
CA ILE A 66 -0.53 -26.12 4.09
C ILE A 66 -1.51 -27.02 4.82
N LEU A 67 -1.83 -28.18 4.24
CA LEU A 67 -2.74 -29.16 4.82
C LEU A 67 -1.93 -30.27 5.49
N PRO A 68 -2.06 -30.47 6.82
CA PRO A 68 -1.33 -31.50 7.54
C PRO A 68 -1.53 -32.90 6.89
N ARG A 69 -0.44 -33.62 6.66
CA ARG A 69 -0.40 -34.96 6.03
C ARG A 69 -0.88 -35.02 4.57
N SER A 70 -1.43 -33.95 4.01
CA SER A 70 -1.91 -33.86 2.62
C SER A 70 -0.90 -33.20 1.69
N GLY A 71 -0.22 -32.16 2.17
CA GLY A 71 0.77 -31.37 1.43
C GLY A 71 0.42 -29.90 1.34
N THR A 72 1.15 -29.19 0.49
CA THR A 72 0.97 -27.76 0.25
C THR A 72 0.27 -27.53 -1.08
N TYR A 73 -0.71 -26.66 -1.11
CA TYR A 73 -1.54 -26.35 -2.28
C TYR A 73 -1.55 -24.84 -2.55
N VAL A 74 -1.67 -24.48 -3.83
CA VAL A 74 -1.89 -23.06 -4.22
C VAL A 74 -3.28 -22.63 -3.76
N ALA A 75 -3.34 -21.63 -2.91
CA ALA A 75 -4.60 -21.08 -2.40
C ALA A 75 -5.26 -20.14 -3.41
N ASP A 76 -6.58 -19.98 -3.31
CA ASP A 76 -7.27 -18.86 -3.96
C ASP A 76 -6.97 -17.56 -3.18
N TYR A 77 -5.84 -16.94 -3.50
CA TYR A 77 -5.36 -15.74 -2.82
C TYR A 77 -6.31 -14.53 -2.96
N ARG A 78 -7.26 -14.55 -3.90
CA ARG A 78 -8.32 -13.55 -4.00
C ARG A 78 -9.31 -13.64 -2.83
N LYS A 79 -9.46 -14.83 -2.24
CA LYS A 79 -10.34 -15.07 -1.08
C LYS A 79 -9.58 -15.11 0.24
N LYS A 80 -8.32 -15.53 0.24
CA LYS A 80 -7.52 -15.76 1.46
C LYS A 80 -6.34 -14.79 1.60
N GLY A 81 -6.08 -13.96 0.59
CA GLY A 81 -4.99 -12.99 0.57
C GLY A 81 -5.13 -11.92 1.65
N LYS A 82 -3.99 -11.41 2.06
CA LYS A 82 -3.82 -10.29 3.00
C LYS A 82 -3.25 -9.08 2.27
N LEU A 83 -2.94 -8.01 2.99
CA LEU A 83 -2.29 -6.83 2.40
C LEU A 83 -0.89 -7.14 1.83
N ASP A 84 -0.16 -8.07 2.45
CA ASP A 84 1.14 -8.52 1.94
C ASP A 84 1.03 -9.23 0.59
N THR A 85 -0.12 -9.86 0.31
CA THR A 85 -0.43 -10.42 -1.02
C THR A 85 -0.45 -9.32 -2.08
N LEU A 86 -1.06 -8.17 -1.76
CA LEU A 86 -1.09 -7.02 -2.68
C LEU A 86 0.33 -6.49 -2.95
N VAL A 87 1.18 -6.42 -1.93
CA VAL A 87 2.59 -6.01 -2.09
C VAL A 87 3.35 -6.97 -3.00
N SER A 88 3.13 -8.29 -2.86
CA SER A 88 3.74 -9.30 -3.74
C SER A 88 3.24 -9.16 -5.20
N ILE A 89 1.94 -8.93 -5.40
CA ILE A 89 1.38 -8.65 -6.73
C ILE A 89 2.02 -7.41 -7.35
N MET A 90 2.21 -6.34 -6.57
CA MET A 90 2.88 -5.12 -7.05
C MET A 90 4.32 -5.40 -7.48
N LYS A 91 5.08 -6.14 -6.67
CA LYS A 91 6.47 -6.53 -7.01
C LYS A 91 6.52 -7.35 -8.30
N PHE A 92 5.64 -8.35 -8.43
CA PHE A 92 5.54 -9.17 -9.64
C PHE A 92 5.30 -8.34 -10.90
N ASN A 93 4.49 -7.31 -10.82
CA ASN A 93 4.21 -6.40 -11.93
C ASN A 93 5.28 -5.30 -12.11
N GLY A 94 6.51 -5.50 -11.61
CA GLY A 94 7.61 -4.55 -11.75
C GLY A 94 7.38 -3.23 -11.00
N GLY A 95 6.70 -3.28 -9.85
CA GLY A 95 6.34 -2.10 -9.04
C GLY A 95 5.12 -1.35 -9.58
N THR A 96 4.46 -1.86 -10.64
CA THR A 96 3.22 -1.29 -11.16
C THR A 96 2.00 -2.08 -10.66
N LEU A 97 0.88 -1.39 -10.53
CA LEU A 97 -0.41 -2.01 -10.20
C LEU A 97 -1.26 -2.15 -11.46
N PRO A 98 -1.99 -3.26 -11.63
CA PRO A 98 -3.06 -3.33 -12.62
C PRO A 98 -4.09 -2.22 -12.41
N ASP A 99 -4.68 -1.70 -13.48
CA ASP A 99 -5.65 -0.60 -13.42
C ASP A 99 -6.84 -0.88 -12.48
N ALA A 100 -7.32 -2.13 -12.46
CA ALA A 100 -8.39 -2.56 -11.55
C ALA A 100 -7.99 -2.47 -10.07
N ASP A 101 -6.73 -2.78 -9.73
CA ASP A 101 -6.21 -2.70 -8.38
C ASP A 101 -5.98 -1.24 -7.96
N ILE A 102 -5.49 -0.40 -8.90
CA ILE A 102 -5.37 1.06 -8.68
C ILE A 102 -6.73 1.65 -8.32
N LEU A 103 -7.76 1.35 -9.12
CA LEU A 103 -9.12 1.81 -8.88
C LEU A 103 -9.62 1.38 -7.49
N SER A 104 -9.41 0.10 -7.14
CA SER A 104 -9.84 -0.46 -5.85
C SER A 104 -9.14 0.24 -4.67
N ILE A 105 -7.82 0.50 -4.77
CA ILE A 105 -7.06 1.21 -3.74
C ILE A 105 -7.56 2.65 -3.57
N LEU A 106 -7.78 3.37 -4.68
CA LEU A 106 -8.28 4.74 -4.65
C LEU A 106 -9.68 4.82 -4.02
N GLN A 107 -10.56 3.86 -4.31
CA GLN A 107 -11.89 3.77 -3.71
C GLN A 107 -11.81 3.54 -2.19
N ILE A 108 -10.98 2.60 -1.74
CA ILE A 108 -10.76 2.33 -0.31
C ILE A 108 -10.17 3.56 0.38
N ARG A 109 -9.12 4.17 -0.21
CA ARG A 109 -8.50 5.39 0.34
C ARG A 109 -9.53 6.51 0.50
N LYS A 110 -10.40 6.73 -0.49
CA LYS A 110 -11.46 7.74 -0.41
C LYS A 110 -12.35 7.53 0.81
N VAL A 111 -12.84 6.32 1.03
CA VAL A 111 -13.71 6.00 2.16
C VAL A 111 -12.99 6.18 3.49
N LEU A 112 -11.77 5.68 3.63
CA LEU A 112 -11.00 5.77 4.87
C LEU A 112 -10.65 7.22 5.22
N THR A 113 -10.25 8.03 4.24
CA THR A 113 -9.89 9.44 4.48
C THR A 113 -11.12 10.29 4.81
N VAL A 114 -12.26 10.05 4.15
CA VAL A 114 -13.53 10.72 4.50
C VAL A 114 -13.97 10.35 5.91
N LEU A 115 -13.90 9.08 6.29
CA LEU A 115 -14.20 8.65 7.66
C LEU A 115 -13.25 9.29 8.68
N ALA A 116 -11.95 9.40 8.34
CA ALA A 116 -10.98 10.08 9.21
C ALA A 116 -11.37 11.55 9.45
N LEU A 117 -11.75 12.29 8.41
CA LEU A 117 -12.20 13.68 8.54
C LEU A 117 -13.47 13.80 9.37
N GLU A 118 -14.46 12.94 9.13
CA GLU A 118 -15.74 12.93 9.85
C GLU A 118 -15.53 12.78 11.36
N LEU A 119 -14.64 11.89 11.75
CA LEU A 119 -14.34 11.61 13.15
C LEU A 119 -13.36 12.60 13.77
N ALA A 120 -12.40 13.11 13.00
CA ALA A 120 -11.38 14.04 13.50
C ALA A 120 -11.92 15.46 13.71
N ILE A 121 -12.65 16.01 12.76
CA ILE A 121 -13.07 17.43 12.79
C ILE A 121 -13.79 17.86 14.07
N PRO A 122 -14.71 17.06 14.65
CA PRO A 122 -15.38 17.43 15.90
C PRO A 122 -14.47 17.52 17.11
N ARG A 123 -13.32 16.83 17.10
CA ARG A 123 -12.49 16.60 18.29
C ARG A 123 -11.04 17.08 18.20
N ILE A 124 -10.55 17.30 16.99
CA ILE A 124 -9.15 17.67 16.73
C ILE A 124 -8.76 18.93 17.52
N THR A 125 -7.60 18.89 18.17
CA THR A 125 -7.06 19.99 18.96
C THR A 125 -6.28 20.98 18.09
N ASP A 126 -6.03 22.19 18.63
CA ASP A 126 -5.25 23.21 17.91
C ASP A 126 -3.80 22.74 17.66
N ASP A 127 -3.23 21.93 18.55
CA ASP A 127 -1.87 21.40 18.36
C ASP A 127 -1.83 20.33 17.28
N GLU A 128 -2.86 19.49 17.15
CA GLU A 128 -3.00 18.55 16.05
C GLU A 128 -3.22 19.24 14.73
N ILE A 129 -3.99 20.34 14.71
CA ILE A 129 -4.16 21.21 13.52
C ILE A 129 -2.80 21.80 13.11
N LYS A 130 -1.99 22.28 14.06
CA LYS A 130 -0.62 22.77 13.77
C LYS A 130 0.26 21.66 13.14
N GLN A 131 0.15 20.42 13.61
CA GLN A 131 0.89 19.31 13.02
C GLN A 131 0.51 19.07 11.55
N LEU A 132 -0.77 19.16 11.19
CA LEU A 132 -1.23 19.08 9.80
C LEU A 132 -0.67 20.22 8.94
N PHE A 133 -0.70 21.47 9.44
CA PHE A 133 -0.10 22.59 8.74
C PHE A 133 1.41 22.43 8.55
N ASN A 134 2.12 21.92 9.57
CA ASN A 134 3.56 21.65 9.46
C ASN A 134 3.86 20.58 8.42
N CYS A 135 3.05 19.53 8.34
CA CYS A 135 3.18 18.47 7.33
C CYS A 135 2.93 19.04 5.91
N SER A 136 1.90 19.87 5.76
CA SER A 136 1.60 20.57 4.50
C SER A 136 2.74 21.53 4.09
N ALA A 137 3.31 22.29 5.02
CA ALA A 137 4.42 23.19 4.75
C ALA A 137 5.69 22.45 4.28
N LYS A 138 5.99 21.27 4.87
CA LYS A 138 7.10 20.44 4.38
C LYS A 138 6.88 19.97 2.93
N LEU A 139 5.63 19.66 2.56
CA LEU A 139 5.29 19.30 1.19
C LEU A 139 5.49 20.44 0.21
N ASP A 140 5.32 21.71 0.65
CA ASP A 140 5.54 22.88 -0.19
C ASP A 140 7.01 23.07 -0.60
N GLU A 141 7.93 22.64 0.25
CA GLU A 141 9.38 22.70 0.03
C GLU A 141 9.94 21.46 -0.69
N GLU A 142 9.20 20.34 -0.71
CA GLU A 142 9.69 19.07 -1.24
C GLU A 142 9.49 18.98 -2.76
N ASN A 143 10.53 18.51 -3.47
CA ASN A 143 10.55 18.39 -4.93
C ASN A 143 11.00 17.00 -5.41
N GLU A 144 11.25 16.06 -4.51
CA GLU A 144 11.46 14.66 -4.84
C GLU A 144 10.17 13.86 -4.71
N SER A 145 9.78 13.15 -5.77
CA SER A 145 8.50 12.45 -5.83
C SER A 145 8.32 11.37 -4.74
N VAL A 146 9.40 10.71 -4.34
CA VAL A 146 9.38 9.70 -3.27
C VAL A 146 9.10 10.35 -1.92
N ASN A 147 9.83 11.40 -1.57
CA ASN A 147 9.67 12.12 -0.30
C ASN A 147 8.31 12.83 -0.23
N ALA A 148 7.87 13.46 -1.33
CA ALA A 148 6.56 14.08 -1.41
C ALA A 148 5.43 13.05 -1.24
N ALA A 149 5.57 11.84 -1.78
CA ALA A 149 4.60 10.76 -1.62
C ALA A 149 4.49 10.31 -0.15
N GLU A 150 5.63 10.22 0.55
CA GLU A 150 5.67 9.92 1.98
C GLU A 150 4.98 11.01 2.81
N LEU A 151 5.21 12.29 2.49
CA LEU A 151 4.58 13.42 3.19
C LEU A 151 3.07 13.46 2.99
N VAL A 152 2.56 13.18 1.78
CA VAL A 152 1.10 13.12 1.54
C VAL A 152 0.50 11.91 2.26
N PHE A 153 1.19 10.77 2.28
CA PHE A 153 0.75 9.64 3.07
C PHE A 153 0.72 9.95 4.57
N GLU A 154 1.77 10.60 5.09
CA GLU A 154 1.85 11.03 6.50
C GLU A 154 0.69 11.96 6.85
N PHE A 155 0.38 12.94 5.98
CA PHE A 155 -0.74 13.86 6.16
C PHE A 155 -2.08 13.13 6.29
N ASP A 156 -2.40 12.23 5.35
CA ASP A 156 -3.65 11.46 5.36
C ASP A 156 -3.67 10.48 6.57
N HIS A 157 -2.51 9.93 6.98
CA HIS A 157 -2.40 9.06 8.16
C HIS A 157 -2.57 9.82 9.48
N LEU A 158 -2.07 11.06 9.59
CA LEU A 158 -2.31 11.92 10.75
C LEU A 158 -3.82 12.18 10.94
N LEU A 159 -4.58 12.39 9.86
CA LEU A 159 -6.04 12.48 9.94
C LEU A 159 -6.67 11.23 10.56
N CYS A 160 -6.16 10.04 10.19
CA CYS A 160 -6.61 8.79 10.78
C CYS A 160 -6.26 8.70 12.28
N ILE A 161 -5.08 9.15 12.70
CA ILE A 161 -4.67 9.19 14.11
C ILE A 161 -5.57 10.16 14.90
N PHE A 162 -5.77 11.36 14.39
CA PHE A 162 -6.58 12.40 15.05
C PHE A 162 -8.08 12.11 15.04
N SER A 163 -8.53 11.13 14.23
CA SER A 163 -9.91 10.63 14.27
C SER A 163 -10.30 10.02 15.61
N GLY A 164 -9.31 9.55 16.39
CA GLY A 164 -9.52 8.82 17.64
C GLY A 164 -10.11 7.42 17.47
N ASN A 165 -10.28 6.96 16.25
CA ASN A 165 -10.62 5.57 15.96
C ASN A 165 -9.35 4.72 16.11
N THR A 166 -9.40 3.70 16.98
CA THR A 166 -8.21 2.89 17.32
C THR A 166 -7.73 1.98 16.19
N LEU A 167 -8.59 1.64 15.24
CA LEU A 167 -8.28 0.73 14.13
C LEU A 167 -7.95 1.47 12.83
N LEU A 168 -8.54 2.64 12.62
CA LEU A 168 -8.41 3.37 11.36
C LEU A 168 -6.94 3.69 11.00
N PRO A 169 -6.08 4.15 11.92
CA PRO A 169 -4.67 4.38 11.62
C PRO A 169 -3.94 3.09 11.21
N LEU A 170 -4.24 1.97 11.85
CA LEU A 170 -3.62 0.68 11.55
C LEU A 170 -4.02 0.17 10.17
N ILE A 171 -5.32 0.25 9.86
CA ILE A 171 -5.85 -0.14 8.55
C ILE A 171 -5.25 0.76 7.46
N PHE A 172 -5.24 2.08 7.66
CA PHE A 172 -4.69 3.03 6.68
C PHE A 172 -3.20 2.81 6.46
N TYR A 173 -2.42 2.60 7.54
CA TYR A 173 -0.98 2.35 7.49
C TYR A 173 -0.64 1.06 6.73
N SER A 174 -1.49 0.03 6.84
CA SER A 174 -1.30 -1.22 6.10
C SER A 174 -1.28 -1.01 4.58
N PHE A 175 -1.94 0.04 4.08
CA PHE A 175 -1.92 0.44 2.68
C PHE A 175 -0.80 1.43 2.33
N LYS A 176 0.22 1.60 3.18
CA LYS A 176 1.30 2.58 2.95
C LYS A 176 1.98 2.36 1.60
N ALA A 177 2.53 1.17 1.36
CA ALA A 177 3.28 0.88 0.14
C ALA A 177 2.47 1.13 -1.15
N PRO A 178 1.25 0.61 -1.32
CA PRO A 178 0.44 0.93 -2.50
C PRO A 178 0.10 2.43 -2.61
N ASN A 179 -0.24 3.10 -1.51
CA ASN A 179 -0.59 4.53 -1.55
C ASN A 179 0.62 5.40 -1.93
N THR A 180 1.80 5.19 -1.34
CA THR A 180 3.00 5.96 -1.69
C THR A 180 3.41 5.75 -3.14
N THR A 181 3.31 4.52 -3.67
CA THR A 181 3.54 4.23 -5.09
C THR A 181 2.59 5.03 -6.00
N LEU A 182 1.30 5.13 -5.63
CA LEU A 182 0.31 5.88 -6.42
C LEU A 182 0.53 7.41 -6.30
N PHE A 183 0.92 7.93 -5.14
CA PHE A 183 1.28 9.34 -4.97
C PHE A 183 2.55 9.68 -5.76
N GLU A 184 3.59 8.84 -5.70
CA GLU A 184 4.82 9.03 -6.46
C GLU A 184 4.52 9.07 -7.97
N ARG A 185 3.67 8.14 -8.48
CA ARG A 185 3.22 8.15 -9.87
C ARG A 185 2.46 9.42 -10.21
N PHE A 186 1.59 9.90 -9.32
CA PHE A 186 0.87 11.16 -9.49
C PHE A 186 1.83 12.35 -9.66
N PHE A 187 2.84 12.46 -8.77
CA PHE A 187 3.82 13.53 -8.83
C PHE A 187 4.65 13.51 -10.12
N ARG A 188 5.03 12.35 -10.60
CA ARG A 188 5.75 12.20 -11.87
C ARG A 188 4.92 12.62 -13.09
N LEU A 189 3.60 12.43 -13.04
CA LEU A 189 2.71 12.76 -14.17
C LEU A 189 2.23 14.20 -14.14
N TYR A 190 1.93 14.74 -12.96
CA TYR A 190 1.18 15.99 -12.83
C TYR A 190 1.88 17.05 -11.97
N GLY A 191 3.07 16.74 -11.41
CA GLY A 191 3.78 17.64 -10.51
C GLY A 191 3.12 17.75 -9.13
N TYR A 192 3.54 18.73 -8.36
CA TYR A 192 3.26 18.82 -6.91
C TYR A 192 2.10 19.73 -6.56
N ASP A 193 1.80 20.73 -7.38
CA ASP A 193 0.89 21.85 -7.06
C ASP A 193 -0.52 21.42 -6.64
N ALA A 194 -1.06 20.39 -7.30
CA ALA A 194 -2.41 19.91 -6.99
C ALA A 194 -2.49 19.33 -5.58
N MET A 195 -1.46 18.58 -5.15
CA MET A 195 -1.43 17.98 -3.81
C MET A 195 -1.09 19.01 -2.73
N ARG A 196 -0.22 19.98 -3.00
CA ARG A 196 0.06 21.12 -2.11
C ARG A 196 -1.21 21.91 -1.81
N LYS A 197 -1.92 22.34 -2.86
CA LYS A 197 -3.22 23.02 -2.72
C LYS A 197 -4.25 22.19 -1.99
N ARG A 198 -4.28 20.87 -2.23
CA ARG A 198 -5.19 19.95 -1.55
C ARG A 198 -4.93 19.89 -0.05
N THR A 199 -3.69 19.69 0.38
CA THR A 199 -3.35 19.58 1.81
C THR A 199 -3.59 20.89 2.54
N GLU A 200 -3.22 22.05 1.96
CA GLU A 200 -3.49 23.36 2.50
C GLU A 200 -5.00 23.63 2.65
N ALA A 201 -5.77 23.38 1.60
CA ALA A 201 -7.22 23.57 1.64
C ALA A 201 -7.92 22.69 2.68
N ILE A 202 -7.46 21.45 2.88
CA ILE A 202 -7.95 20.56 3.94
C ILE A 202 -7.61 21.15 5.31
N CYS A 203 -6.39 21.63 5.54
CA CYS A 203 -6.00 22.27 6.80
C CYS A 203 -6.90 23.47 7.13
N ILE A 204 -7.20 24.32 6.14
CA ILE A 204 -8.09 25.48 6.30
C ILE A 204 -9.50 25.04 6.67
N ALA A 205 -10.06 24.04 5.97
CA ALA A 205 -11.39 23.51 6.24
C ALA A 205 -11.48 22.87 7.65
N ILE A 206 -10.46 22.10 8.06
CA ILE A 206 -10.38 21.50 9.40
C ILE A 206 -10.31 22.58 10.48
N ARG A 207 -9.48 23.63 10.30
CA ARG A 207 -9.38 24.75 11.23
C ARG A 207 -10.71 25.47 11.40
N SER A 208 -11.50 25.57 10.33
CA SER A 208 -12.84 26.15 10.34
C SER A 208 -13.94 25.15 10.78
N ARG A 209 -13.57 23.93 11.14
CA ARG A 209 -14.53 22.83 11.48
C ARG A 209 -15.53 22.52 10.36
N ASP A 210 -15.17 22.83 9.12
CA ASP A 210 -16.01 22.62 7.94
C ASP A 210 -15.78 21.23 7.33
N PHE A 211 -16.52 20.25 7.84
CA PHE A 211 -16.47 18.87 7.32
C PHE A 211 -16.92 18.81 5.86
N ALA A 212 -17.94 19.57 5.46
CA ALA A 212 -18.48 19.48 4.11
C ALA A 212 -17.43 19.91 3.07
N SER A 213 -16.72 21.01 3.31
CA SER A 213 -15.64 21.47 2.44
C SER A 213 -14.47 20.49 2.44
N ALA A 214 -14.01 20.01 3.62
CA ALA A 214 -12.92 19.05 3.72
C ALA A 214 -13.24 17.74 2.96
N LYS A 215 -14.44 17.20 3.13
CA LYS A 215 -14.93 16.02 2.41
C LYS A 215 -14.93 16.25 0.90
N ASN A 216 -15.47 17.38 0.44
CA ASN A 216 -15.54 17.68 -1.00
C ASN A 216 -14.14 17.78 -1.63
N ILE A 217 -13.16 18.37 -0.93
CA ILE A 217 -11.77 18.42 -1.41
C ILE A 217 -11.20 17.02 -1.60
N ILE A 218 -11.36 16.11 -0.61
CA ILE A 218 -10.89 14.72 -0.70
C ILE A 218 -11.59 13.98 -1.83
N VAL A 219 -12.91 14.04 -1.88
CA VAL A 219 -13.71 13.30 -2.87
C VAL A 219 -13.33 13.75 -4.27
N ASN A 220 -13.33 15.06 -4.52
CA ASN A 220 -13.00 15.61 -5.83
C ASN A 220 -11.57 15.27 -6.26
N SER A 221 -10.59 15.41 -5.35
CA SER A 221 -9.19 15.07 -5.64
C SER A 221 -9.01 13.61 -6.05
N ILE A 222 -9.69 12.69 -5.37
CA ILE A 222 -9.59 11.26 -5.69
C ILE A 222 -10.39 10.93 -6.94
N ASP A 223 -11.57 11.50 -7.13
CA ASP A 223 -12.40 11.27 -8.32
C ASP A 223 -11.74 11.81 -9.59
N GLU A 224 -11.04 12.94 -9.52
CA GLU A 224 -10.17 13.44 -10.61
C GLU A 224 -9.05 12.45 -10.94
N THR A 225 -8.49 11.78 -9.94
CA THR A 225 -7.45 10.75 -10.12
C THR A 225 -8.03 9.43 -10.68
N ILE A 226 -9.31 9.14 -10.43
CA ILE A 226 -9.99 7.95 -10.95
C ILE A 226 -10.47 8.15 -12.40
N SER A 227 -11.15 9.25 -12.69
CA SER A 227 -11.87 9.42 -13.95
C SER A 227 -11.76 10.82 -14.56
N GLY A 228 -11.07 11.74 -13.89
CA GLY A 228 -10.92 13.12 -14.31
C GLY A 228 -9.65 13.42 -15.08
N SER A 229 -9.23 14.68 -15.04
CA SER A 229 -8.08 15.21 -15.76
C SER A 229 -6.72 14.73 -15.23
N THR A 230 -6.67 14.23 -13.99
CA THR A 230 -5.45 13.73 -13.33
C THR A 230 -5.44 12.21 -13.16
N LYS A 231 -6.02 11.49 -14.10
CA LYS A 231 -6.09 10.03 -14.10
C LYS A 231 -4.69 9.40 -14.12
N ILE A 232 -4.39 8.51 -13.16
CA ILE A 232 -3.07 7.86 -12.99
C ILE A 232 -2.97 6.44 -13.55
N TYR A 233 -4.00 5.94 -14.24
CA TYR A 233 -4.01 4.65 -14.92
C TYR A 233 -4.60 4.80 -16.33
N ARG A 234 -4.47 3.78 -17.17
CA ARG A 234 -4.86 3.83 -18.59
C ARG A 234 -6.31 3.46 -18.83
#